data_820f7a1b75f772fafbd0dbd45ce3005b
#
_entry.id   820f7a1b75f772fafbd0dbd45ce3005b
#
_cell.length_a   1.000
_cell.length_b   1.000
_cell.length_c   1.000
_cell.angle_alpha   90.00
_cell.angle_beta   90.00
_cell.angle_gamma   90.00
#
_symmetry.space_group_name_H-M   'P 1'
#
loop_
_entity.id
_entity.type
_entity.pdbx_description
1 polymer ?
#
loop_
_entity_poly.entity_id
_entity_poly.type
_entity_poly.pdbx_seq_one_letter_code
_entity_poly.pdbx_strand_id
1 'polypeptide(L)'
;MEEHETIVKNRSAALRAAFPATIPVMTGYLCLGAAFGILLRTAGYGIGWSIAMSMICYCGSMQFVGVSLLTAAFDPFQALLMSVMVNARHAFYGLSMLEKYRGTGPVRPVLICTLTDETFSLVSTLEPPEGVARGDFYFWISLLDYLYWQVGCTLGNAVGGLLTFDTTGLDFTLTALFIVLLLEQVKKKENRAAGIIGMVCTAASLAVFGPDNFLIPAMILLLAVLLGGRKRLCK
;
A
#
# COMPACT_ATOMS: atom_id res chain seq x y z
N MET A 1 29.47 31.59 8.74
CA MET A 1 28.70 31.87 9.96
C MET A 1 27.45 31.04 9.78
N GLU A 2 27.53 29.76 10.22
CA GLU A 2 26.46 28.77 10.06
C GLU A 2 25.37 29.09 11.10
N GLU A 3 24.20 29.50 10.64
CA GLU A 3 22.98 29.48 11.43
C GLU A 3 22.64 28.02 11.75
N HIS A 4 23.06 27.56 12.91
CA HIS A 4 22.46 26.40 13.55
C HIS A 4 21.03 26.82 13.97
N GLU A 5 20.09 26.70 13.04
CA GLU A 5 18.67 26.70 13.36
C GLU A 5 18.42 25.64 14.44
N THR A 6 18.05 26.10 15.61
CA THR A 6 17.73 25.26 16.76
C THR A 6 16.45 24.52 16.42
N ILE A 7 16.58 23.33 15.82
CA ILE A 7 15.44 22.45 15.52
C ILE A 7 14.84 22.02 16.87
N VAL A 8 13.87 22.78 17.32
CA VAL A 8 13.11 22.43 18.52
C VAL A 8 12.35 21.15 18.20
N LYS A 9 12.69 20.04 18.88
CA LYS A 9 11.93 18.79 18.84
C LYS A 9 10.53 18.99 19.43
N ASN A 10 9.69 19.69 18.72
CA ASN A 10 8.30 19.91 19.12
C ASN A 10 7.42 18.85 18.43
N ARG A 11 7.34 17.67 19.04
CA ARG A 11 6.52 16.55 18.54
C ARG A 11 5.05 16.94 18.35
N SER A 12 4.53 17.86 19.14
CA SER A 12 3.14 18.33 19.00
C SER A 12 2.96 19.21 17.77
N ALA A 13 3.95 20.01 17.40
CA ALA A 13 3.93 20.79 16.16
C ALA A 13 4.01 19.87 14.93
N ALA A 14 4.85 18.83 14.99
CA ALA A 14 4.95 17.82 13.94
C ALA A 14 3.62 17.08 13.73
N LEU A 15 2.94 16.65 14.80
CA LEU A 15 1.62 16.02 14.72
C LEU A 15 0.57 16.96 14.11
N ARG A 16 0.53 18.22 14.57
CA ARG A 16 -0.42 19.22 14.03
C ARG A 16 -0.21 19.51 12.55
N ALA A 17 1.02 19.43 12.08
CA ALA A 17 1.35 19.61 10.67
C ALA A 17 1.04 18.35 9.83
N ALA A 18 1.30 17.15 10.37
CA ALA A 18 1.06 15.89 9.69
C ALA A 18 -0.43 15.54 9.55
N PHE A 19 -1.22 15.80 10.61
CA PHE A 19 -2.63 15.37 10.67
C PHE A 19 -3.48 15.86 9.47
N PRO A 20 -3.49 17.15 9.10
CA PRO A 20 -4.28 17.61 7.95
C PRO A 20 -3.85 16.95 6.63
N ALA A 21 -2.57 16.67 6.47
CA ALA A 21 -2.03 16.04 5.27
C ALA A 21 -2.47 14.57 5.12
N THR A 22 -2.74 13.88 6.25
CA THR A 22 -3.15 12.47 6.26
C THR A 22 -4.67 12.26 6.16
N ILE A 23 -5.50 13.31 6.23
CA ILE A 23 -6.97 13.20 6.17
C ILE A 23 -7.46 12.45 4.92
N PRO A 24 -6.96 12.71 3.70
CA PRO A 24 -7.37 11.96 2.51
C PRO A 24 -7.06 10.47 2.64
N VAL A 25 -5.89 10.12 3.18
CA VAL A 25 -5.48 8.73 3.42
C VAL A 25 -6.36 8.10 4.50
N MET A 26 -6.65 8.81 5.57
CA MET A 26 -7.56 8.36 6.63
C MET A 26 -8.89 7.88 6.06
N THR A 27 -9.52 8.67 5.21
CA THR A 27 -10.80 8.32 4.59
C THR A 27 -10.70 7.04 3.76
N GLY A 28 -9.68 6.93 2.92
CA GLY A 28 -9.43 5.74 2.12
C GLY A 28 -9.15 4.50 2.97
N TYR A 29 -8.29 4.63 3.98
CA TYR A 29 -7.90 3.52 4.85
C TYR A 29 -9.03 3.02 5.75
N LEU A 30 -9.88 3.91 6.26
CA LEU A 30 -11.05 3.49 7.02
C LEU A 30 -12.04 2.70 6.13
N CYS A 31 -12.29 3.17 4.91
CA CYS A 31 -13.19 2.46 3.98
C CYS A 31 -12.61 1.12 3.51
N LEU A 32 -11.37 1.11 3.00
CA LEU A 32 -10.73 -0.10 2.48
C LEU A 32 -10.41 -1.10 3.59
N GLY A 33 -9.96 -0.61 4.75
CA GLY A 33 -9.72 -1.43 5.93
C GLY A 33 -11.01 -2.07 6.43
N ALA A 34 -12.13 -1.32 6.45
CA ALA A 34 -13.43 -1.89 6.81
C ALA A 34 -13.86 -2.97 5.81
N ALA A 35 -13.70 -2.75 4.51
CA ALA A 35 -13.98 -3.77 3.49
C ALA A 35 -13.14 -5.03 3.70
N PHE A 36 -11.83 -4.90 3.95
CA PHE A 36 -10.96 -6.02 4.30
C PHE A 36 -11.43 -6.74 5.56
N GLY A 37 -11.74 -6.00 6.62
CA GLY A 37 -12.20 -6.57 7.89
C GLY A 37 -13.47 -7.39 7.74
N ILE A 38 -14.46 -6.87 6.98
CA ILE A 38 -15.70 -7.59 6.65
C ILE A 38 -15.38 -8.86 5.84
N LEU A 39 -14.58 -8.76 4.78
CA LEU A 39 -14.19 -9.90 3.96
C LEU A 39 -13.49 -10.99 4.79
N LEU A 40 -12.55 -10.61 5.65
CA LEU A 40 -11.87 -11.55 6.52
C LEU A 40 -12.83 -12.24 7.51
N ARG A 41 -13.81 -11.49 8.03
CA ARG A 41 -14.84 -12.03 8.92
C ARG A 41 -15.75 -13.03 8.22
N THR A 42 -16.18 -12.75 7.00
CA THR A 42 -17.02 -13.66 6.20
C THR A 42 -16.27 -14.92 5.78
N ALA A 43 -14.95 -14.84 5.63
CA ALA A 43 -14.08 -16.00 5.44
C ALA A 43 -13.90 -16.85 6.72
N GLY A 44 -14.56 -16.50 7.84
CA GLY A 44 -14.53 -17.25 9.10
C GLY A 44 -13.45 -16.81 10.09
N TYR A 45 -12.68 -15.78 9.79
CA TYR A 45 -11.57 -15.30 10.63
C TYR A 45 -12.02 -14.16 11.56
N GLY A 46 -11.85 -14.36 12.87
CA GLY A 46 -12.26 -13.41 13.91
C GLY A 46 -11.34 -12.18 14.01
N ILE A 47 -11.72 -11.26 14.92
CA ILE A 47 -11.06 -9.96 15.13
C ILE A 47 -9.56 -10.07 15.43
N GLY A 48 -9.14 -11.12 16.14
CA GLY A 48 -7.72 -11.36 16.42
C GLY A 48 -6.88 -11.55 15.16
N TRP A 49 -7.43 -12.22 14.15
CA TRP A 49 -6.80 -12.39 12.85
C TRP A 49 -6.72 -11.05 12.08
N SER A 50 -7.79 -10.24 12.15
CA SER A 50 -7.80 -8.91 11.54
C SER A 50 -6.70 -8.02 12.11
N ILE A 51 -6.58 -7.99 13.44
CA ILE A 51 -5.52 -7.23 14.13
C ILE A 51 -4.14 -7.78 13.76
N ALA A 52 -3.93 -9.08 13.84
CA ALA A 52 -2.63 -9.68 13.54
C ALA A 52 -2.18 -9.42 12.09
N MET A 53 -3.07 -9.64 11.12
CA MET A 53 -2.75 -9.41 9.70
C MET A 53 -2.48 -7.93 9.42
N SER A 54 -3.30 -7.02 9.95
CA SER A 54 -3.11 -5.60 9.71
C SER A 54 -1.86 -5.05 10.40
N MET A 55 -1.46 -5.59 11.56
CA MET A 55 -0.24 -5.19 12.25
C MET A 55 1.04 -5.73 11.59
N ILE A 56 1.02 -7.00 11.18
CA ILE A 56 2.23 -7.69 10.73
C ILE A 56 2.43 -7.52 9.23
N CYS A 57 1.38 -7.71 8.43
CA CYS A 57 1.50 -7.60 6.97
C CYS A 57 1.51 -6.16 6.49
N TYR A 58 0.72 -5.29 7.09
CA TYR A 58 0.57 -3.87 6.80
C TYR A 58 0.70 -3.53 5.30
N CYS A 59 0.04 -4.31 4.49
CA CYS A 59 -0.06 -4.13 3.04
C CYS A 59 -1.46 -4.52 2.59
N GLY A 60 -2.31 -3.53 2.32
CA GLY A 60 -3.72 -3.74 2.00
C GLY A 60 -3.93 -4.76 0.89
N SER A 61 -3.27 -4.58 -0.26
CA SER A 61 -3.39 -5.52 -1.39
C SER A 61 -2.98 -6.95 -1.04
N MET A 62 -1.87 -7.13 -0.27
CA MET A 62 -1.45 -8.46 0.16
C MET A 62 -2.40 -9.07 1.19
N GLN A 63 -3.02 -8.26 2.05
CA GLN A 63 -4.02 -8.73 3.01
C GLN A 63 -5.28 -9.27 2.30
N PHE A 64 -5.77 -8.60 1.26
CA PHE A 64 -6.89 -9.11 0.45
C PHE A 64 -6.52 -10.42 -0.25
N VAL A 65 -5.35 -10.49 -0.89
CA VAL A 65 -4.82 -11.74 -1.48
C VAL A 65 -4.65 -12.80 -0.39
N GLY A 66 -4.20 -12.41 0.79
CA GLY A 66 -4.04 -13.29 1.94
C GLY A 66 -5.32 -13.98 2.37
N VAL A 67 -6.47 -13.32 2.29
CA VAL A 67 -7.77 -13.99 2.56
C VAL A 67 -7.99 -15.13 1.59
N SER A 68 -7.75 -14.92 0.31
CA SER A 68 -7.89 -15.98 -0.71
C SER A 68 -6.92 -17.14 -0.47
N LEU A 69 -5.68 -16.85 -0.06
CA LEU A 69 -4.70 -17.89 0.29
C LEU A 69 -5.08 -18.67 1.56
N LEU A 70 -5.69 -18.01 2.54
CA LEU A 70 -6.14 -18.65 3.78
C LEU A 70 -7.37 -19.54 3.58
N THR A 71 -8.21 -19.25 2.58
CA THR A 71 -9.42 -20.03 2.27
C THR A 71 -9.19 -21.14 1.24
N ALA A 72 -8.10 -21.05 0.48
CA ALA A 72 -7.67 -22.10 -0.46
C ALA A 72 -6.90 -23.24 0.24
N ALA A 73 -6.63 -24.32 -0.47
CA ALA A 73 -5.68 -25.34 -0.01
C ALA A 73 -4.30 -24.68 0.18
N PHE A 74 -3.69 -24.92 1.35
CA PHE A 74 -2.43 -24.27 1.70
C PHE A 74 -1.27 -24.72 0.78
N ASP A 75 -0.77 -23.79 -0.02
CA ASP A 75 0.44 -23.93 -0.83
C ASP A 75 1.46 -22.85 -0.44
N PRO A 76 2.52 -23.20 0.32
CA PRO A 76 3.50 -22.23 0.78
C PRO A 76 4.33 -21.62 -0.36
N PHE A 77 4.55 -22.35 -1.45
CA PHE A 77 5.28 -21.83 -2.61
C PHE A 77 4.46 -20.79 -3.35
N GLN A 78 3.19 -21.07 -3.61
CA GLN A 78 2.27 -20.11 -4.21
C GLN A 78 2.11 -18.85 -3.32
N ALA A 79 1.97 -19.04 -2.01
CA ALA A 79 1.86 -17.92 -1.06
C ALA A 79 3.12 -17.03 -1.07
N LEU A 80 4.32 -17.63 -1.08
CA LEU A 80 5.59 -16.90 -1.19
C LEU A 80 5.68 -16.13 -2.51
N LEU A 81 5.38 -16.80 -3.61
CA LEU A 81 5.43 -16.19 -4.94
C LEU A 81 4.49 -14.99 -5.04
N MET A 82 3.22 -15.15 -4.64
CA MET A 82 2.23 -14.07 -4.62
C MET A 82 2.67 -12.92 -3.71
N SER A 83 3.23 -13.23 -2.52
CA SER A 83 3.75 -12.20 -1.62
C SER A 83 4.86 -11.39 -2.27
N VAL A 84 5.84 -12.03 -2.89
CA VAL A 84 6.95 -11.34 -3.57
C VAL A 84 6.42 -10.48 -4.71
N MET A 85 5.50 -11.01 -5.51
CA MET A 85 4.96 -10.33 -6.68
C MET A 85 4.15 -9.09 -6.29
N VAL A 86 3.22 -9.21 -5.35
CA VAL A 86 2.36 -8.11 -4.90
C VAL A 86 3.19 -7.02 -4.20
N ASN A 87 4.20 -7.43 -3.43
CA ASN A 87 5.02 -6.51 -2.63
C ASN A 87 6.28 -6.00 -3.35
N ALA A 88 6.60 -6.45 -4.56
CA ALA A 88 7.80 -6.02 -5.31
C ALA A 88 7.93 -4.49 -5.43
N ARG A 89 6.80 -3.78 -5.55
CA ARG A 89 6.75 -2.31 -5.60
C ARG A 89 7.31 -1.63 -4.35
N HIS A 90 7.18 -2.23 -3.16
CA HIS A 90 7.71 -1.66 -1.92
C HIS A 90 9.24 -1.58 -1.91
N ALA A 91 9.94 -2.48 -2.63
CA ALA A 91 11.38 -2.38 -2.82
C ALA A 91 11.77 -1.10 -3.57
N PHE A 92 11.00 -0.71 -4.59
CA PHE A 92 11.23 0.54 -5.33
C PHE A 92 10.90 1.77 -4.50
N TYR A 93 9.85 1.73 -3.69
CA TYR A 93 9.54 2.83 -2.76
C TYR A 93 10.66 3.00 -1.73
N GLY A 94 11.11 1.91 -1.12
CA GLY A 94 12.21 1.92 -0.18
C GLY A 94 13.49 2.52 -0.79
N LEU A 95 13.84 2.12 -2.01
CA LEU A 95 14.98 2.64 -2.73
C LEU A 95 14.86 4.16 -3.00
N SER A 96 13.68 4.62 -3.43
CA SER A 96 13.40 6.04 -3.69
C SER A 96 13.45 6.89 -2.43
N MET A 97 13.13 6.33 -1.25
CA MET A 97 13.11 7.03 0.03
C MET A 97 14.45 7.04 0.76
N LEU A 98 15.48 6.35 0.27
CA LEU A 98 16.78 6.25 0.95
C LEU A 98 17.38 7.63 1.27
N GLU A 99 17.38 8.53 0.30
CA GLU A 99 17.88 9.90 0.47
C GLU A 99 16.97 10.74 1.37
N LYS A 100 15.65 10.63 1.18
CA LYS A 100 14.67 11.41 1.93
C LYS A 100 14.63 11.03 3.42
N TYR A 101 14.87 9.77 3.74
CA TYR A 101 14.97 9.26 5.12
C TYR A 101 16.39 9.34 5.71
N ARG A 102 17.34 9.90 4.96
CA ARG A 102 18.69 10.12 5.48
C ARG A 102 18.67 11.19 6.55
N GLY A 103 19.28 10.89 7.71
CA GLY A 103 19.32 11.84 8.83
C GLY A 103 18.07 11.92 9.69
N THR A 104 17.04 11.08 9.46
CA THR A 104 15.85 11.03 10.34
C THR A 104 16.09 10.36 11.69
N GLY A 105 17.31 9.86 11.95
CA GLY A 105 17.70 9.31 13.24
C GLY A 105 17.06 7.94 13.54
N PRO A 106 16.72 7.66 14.81
CA PRO A 106 16.27 6.34 15.27
C PRO A 106 14.89 5.95 14.74
N VAL A 107 14.11 6.88 14.21
CA VAL A 107 12.78 6.60 13.62
C VAL A 107 12.87 5.98 12.23
N ARG A 108 14.04 6.02 11.57
CA ARG A 108 14.24 5.53 10.20
C ARG A 108 13.76 4.09 9.97
N PRO A 109 14.05 3.10 10.83
CA PRO A 109 13.54 1.73 10.64
C PRO A 109 12.01 1.67 10.62
N VAL A 110 11.35 2.44 11.49
CA VAL A 110 9.88 2.51 11.53
C VAL A 110 9.35 3.08 10.21
N LEU A 111 9.93 4.18 9.71
CA LEU A 111 9.54 4.81 8.44
C LEU A 111 9.66 3.83 7.25
N ILE A 112 10.68 2.97 7.26
CA ILE A 112 10.88 1.98 6.20
C ILE A 112 9.83 0.86 6.31
N CYS A 113 9.60 0.34 7.52
CA CYS A 113 8.69 -0.77 7.75
C CYS A 113 7.21 -0.38 7.55
N THR A 114 6.86 0.90 7.75
CA THR A 114 5.48 1.39 7.61
C THR A 114 5.24 2.11 6.28
N LEU A 115 6.11 1.94 5.29
CA LEU A 115 6.00 2.58 4.00
C LEU A 115 4.99 1.83 3.11
N THR A 116 3.83 2.42 2.88
CA THR A 116 2.79 1.96 1.95
C THR A 116 2.75 2.85 0.71
N ASP A 117 1.87 2.54 -0.25
CA ASP A 117 1.64 3.34 -1.47
C ASP A 117 1.22 4.77 -1.12
N GLU A 118 0.29 4.91 -0.18
CA GLU A 118 -0.29 6.18 0.24
C GLU A 118 0.73 6.99 1.05
N THR A 119 1.39 6.35 2.02
CA THR A 119 2.44 6.99 2.82
C THR A 119 3.60 7.44 1.91
N PHE A 120 4.00 6.61 0.92
CA PHE A 120 4.99 6.99 -0.08
C PHE A 120 4.54 8.22 -0.87
N SER A 121 3.28 8.27 -1.31
CA SER A 121 2.73 9.41 -2.05
C SER A 121 2.80 10.70 -1.24
N LEU A 122 2.44 10.65 0.05
CA LEU A 122 2.52 11.82 0.94
C LEU A 122 3.96 12.23 1.19
N VAL A 123 4.78 11.30 1.67
CA VAL A 123 6.17 11.62 2.07
C VAL A 123 7.04 12.02 0.89
N SER A 124 6.80 11.49 -0.31
CA SER A 124 7.56 11.88 -1.50
C SER A 124 7.33 13.33 -1.92
N THR A 125 6.12 13.84 -1.69
CA THR A 125 5.70 15.18 -2.13
C THR A 125 5.75 16.25 -1.06
N LEU A 126 5.62 15.86 0.21
CA LEU A 126 5.57 16.80 1.33
C LEU A 126 6.95 17.03 1.94
N GLU A 127 7.19 18.29 2.33
CA GLU A 127 8.32 18.69 3.16
C GLU A 127 7.83 19.17 4.51
N PRO A 128 8.61 18.97 5.59
CA PRO A 128 8.25 19.46 6.91
C PRO A 128 8.19 20.99 6.90
N PRO A 129 7.22 21.59 7.62
CA PRO A 129 7.18 23.03 7.82
C PRO A 129 8.43 23.53 8.55
N GLU A 130 8.71 24.84 8.45
CA GLU A 130 9.81 25.49 9.18
C GLU A 130 9.73 25.21 10.69
N GLY A 131 10.87 24.91 11.28
CA GLY A 131 10.98 24.60 12.71
C GLY A 131 10.49 23.19 13.13
N VAL A 132 10.01 22.36 12.20
CA VAL A 132 9.60 20.97 12.48
C VAL A 132 10.69 19.98 12.04
N ALA A 133 11.11 19.12 12.96
CA ALA A 133 12.09 18.10 12.66
C ALA A 133 11.56 17.11 11.60
N ARG A 134 12.32 16.88 10.51
CA ARG A 134 11.97 16.01 9.40
C ARG A 134 11.58 14.59 9.87
N GLY A 135 12.34 14.01 10.79
CA GLY A 135 12.07 12.69 11.33
C GLY A 135 10.73 12.60 12.09
N ASP A 136 10.42 13.62 12.90
CA ASP A 136 9.17 13.64 13.65
C ASP A 136 7.95 13.86 12.73
N PHE A 137 8.09 14.69 11.70
CA PHE A 137 7.01 14.93 10.73
C PHE A 137 6.64 13.66 9.96
N TYR A 138 7.65 12.99 9.38
CA TYR A 138 7.41 11.73 8.64
C TYR A 138 6.97 10.59 9.55
N PHE A 139 7.46 10.56 10.80
CA PHE A 139 7.02 9.59 11.79
C PHE A 139 5.52 9.71 12.08
N TRP A 140 5.02 10.94 12.27
CA TRP A 140 3.59 11.14 12.52
C TRP A 140 2.73 10.82 11.31
N ILE A 141 3.16 11.13 10.08
CA ILE A 141 2.45 10.68 8.87
C ILE A 141 2.34 9.16 8.87
N SER A 142 3.45 8.46 8.99
CA SER A 142 3.49 7.00 8.94
C SER A 142 2.69 6.35 10.08
N LEU A 143 2.77 6.90 11.29
CA LEU A 143 2.03 6.37 12.45
C LEU A 143 0.52 6.59 12.31
N LEU A 144 0.09 7.76 11.86
CA LEU A 144 -1.33 8.05 11.63
C LEU A 144 -1.91 7.13 10.56
N ASP A 145 -1.24 6.98 9.42
CA ASP A 145 -1.65 6.08 8.35
C ASP A 145 -1.75 4.64 8.86
N TYR A 146 -0.75 4.18 9.64
CA TYR A 146 -0.78 2.87 10.27
C TYR A 146 -1.98 2.68 11.18
N LEU A 147 -2.29 3.66 12.05
CA LEU A 147 -3.43 3.61 12.96
C LEU A 147 -4.77 3.63 12.22
N TYR A 148 -4.90 4.43 11.16
CA TYR A 148 -6.13 4.47 10.37
C TYR A 148 -6.44 3.11 9.74
N TRP A 149 -5.41 2.44 9.20
CA TRP A 149 -5.57 1.10 8.66
C TRP A 149 -5.99 0.08 9.73
N GLN A 150 -5.32 0.09 10.90
CA GLN A 150 -5.66 -0.78 12.03
C GLN A 150 -7.11 -0.61 12.47
N VAL A 151 -7.52 0.64 12.65
CA VAL A 151 -8.89 0.99 13.06
C VAL A 151 -9.89 0.51 12.00
N GLY A 152 -9.65 0.80 10.73
CA GLY A 152 -10.50 0.37 9.63
C GLY A 152 -10.70 -1.14 9.60
N CYS A 153 -9.61 -1.91 9.58
CA CYS A 153 -9.64 -3.38 9.56
C CYS A 153 -10.36 -3.97 10.78
N THR A 154 -10.09 -3.43 11.96
CA THR A 154 -10.68 -3.92 13.21
C THR A 154 -12.17 -3.64 13.28
N LEU A 155 -12.57 -2.39 12.95
CA LEU A 155 -13.99 -2.00 12.89
C LEU A 155 -14.76 -2.81 11.84
N GLY A 156 -14.17 -2.99 10.66
CA GLY A 156 -14.78 -3.78 9.59
C GLY A 156 -15.03 -5.23 10.02
N ASN A 157 -14.04 -5.87 10.67
CA ASN A 157 -14.20 -7.23 11.17
C ASN A 157 -15.26 -7.33 12.28
N ALA A 158 -15.29 -6.36 13.20
CA ALA A 158 -16.30 -6.30 14.26
C ALA A 158 -17.71 -6.13 13.68
N VAL A 159 -17.90 -5.18 12.76
CA VAL A 159 -19.17 -4.93 12.08
C VAL A 159 -19.58 -6.14 11.22
N GLY A 160 -18.65 -6.73 10.49
CA GLY A 160 -18.89 -7.93 9.68
C GLY A 160 -19.43 -9.12 10.50
N GLY A 161 -19.07 -9.19 11.80
CA GLY A 161 -19.64 -10.21 12.69
C GLY A 161 -21.08 -9.96 13.14
N LEU A 162 -21.56 -8.74 13.00
CA LEU A 162 -22.95 -8.34 13.33
C LEU A 162 -23.88 -8.38 12.10
N LEU A 163 -23.31 -8.43 10.91
CA LEU A 163 -24.05 -8.40 9.67
C LEU A 163 -24.46 -9.82 9.26
N THR A 164 -25.75 -10.02 9.06
CA THR A 164 -26.35 -11.30 8.62
C THR A 164 -26.76 -11.25 7.14
N PHE A 165 -26.16 -10.35 6.35
CA PHE A 165 -26.49 -10.24 4.96
C PHE A 165 -25.64 -11.15 4.06
N ASP A 166 -26.17 -11.39 2.88
CA ASP A 166 -25.50 -12.13 1.82
C ASP A 166 -24.18 -11.43 1.44
N THR A 167 -23.10 -12.16 1.57
CA THR A 167 -21.75 -11.69 1.25
C THR A 167 -21.38 -11.93 -0.21
N THR A 168 -22.34 -12.39 -1.02
CA THR A 168 -22.19 -12.56 -2.47
C THR A 168 -21.74 -11.24 -3.08
N GLY A 169 -20.54 -11.24 -3.69
CA GLY A 169 -19.95 -10.04 -4.29
C GLY A 169 -18.87 -9.36 -3.45
N LEU A 170 -18.63 -9.75 -2.20
CA LEU A 170 -17.44 -9.29 -1.47
C LEU A 170 -16.14 -9.76 -2.15
N ASP A 171 -16.17 -10.89 -2.85
CA ASP A 171 -15.05 -11.37 -3.68
C ASP A 171 -14.70 -10.36 -4.78
N PHE A 172 -15.67 -9.58 -5.22
CA PHE A 172 -15.42 -8.49 -6.18
C PHE A 172 -14.71 -7.28 -5.57
N THR A 173 -14.67 -7.15 -4.25
CA THR A 173 -14.06 -6.00 -3.57
C THR A 173 -12.58 -5.87 -3.91
N LEU A 174 -11.86 -6.98 -3.97
CA LEU A 174 -10.44 -7.00 -4.36
C LEU A 174 -10.27 -6.54 -5.81
N THR A 175 -11.08 -7.04 -6.72
CA THR A 175 -11.08 -6.64 -8.13
C THR A 175 -11.41 -5.16 -8.28
N ALA A 176 -12.45 -4.68 -7.58
CA ALA A 176 -12.82 -3.27 -7.57
C ALA A 176 -11.68 -2.38 -7.03
N LEU A 177 -11.01 -2.80 -5.94
CA LEU A 177 -9.85 -2.11 -5.39
C LEU A 177 -8.75 -1.94 -6.44
N PHE A 178 -8.35 -3.02 -7.12
CA PHE A 178 -7.32 -2.95 -8.14
C PHE A 178 -7.73 -2.11 -9.35
N ILE A 179 -9.01 -2.16 -9.75
CA ILE A 179 -9.53 -1.30 -10.82
C ILE A 179 -9.44 0.17 -10.41
N VAL A 180 -9.84 0.53 -9.19
CA VAL A 180 -9.75 1.91 -8.68
C VAL A 180 -8.31 2.38 -8.65
N LEU A 181 -7.40 1.58 -8.11
CA LEU A 181 -5.97 1.90 -8.08
C LEU A 181 -5.39 2.09 -9.48
N LEU A 182 -5.75 1.23 -10.43
CA LEU A 182 -5.33 1.38 -11.83
C LEU A 182 -5.88 2.69 -12.43
N LEU A 183 -7.16 2.99 -12.23
CA LEU A 183 -7.78 4.21 -12.72
C LEU A 183 -7.14 5.47 -12.15
N GLU A 184 -6.82 5.48 -10.85
CA GLU A 184 -6.13 6.60 -10.20
C GLU A 184 -4.73 6.81 -10.79
N GLN A 185 -3.99 5.72 -11.05
CA GLN A 185 -2.67 5.81 -11.68
C GLN A 185 -2.76 6.31 -13.13
N VAL A 186 -3.71 5.82 -13.91
CA VAL A 186 -3.88 6.21 -15.33
C VAL A 186 -4.42 7.63 -15.48
N LYS A 187 -5.10 8.20 -14.48
CA LYS A 187 -5.49 9.62 -14.48
C LYS A 187 -4.28 10.55 -14.56
N LYS A 188 -3.16 10.18 -13.95
CA LYS A 188 -1.90 10.93 -14.05
C LYS A 188 -1.32 10.73 -15.45
N LYS A 189 -1.15 11.82 -16.21
CA LYS A 189 -0.66 11.78 -17.62
C LYS A 189 0.68 11.04 -17.76
N GLU A 190 1.54 11.19 -16.76
CA GLU A 190 2.87 10.56 -16.70
C GLU A 190 2.78 9.02 -16.65
N ASN A 191 1.75 8.47 -16.01
CA ASN A 191 1.60 7.03 -15.80
C ASN A 191 0.76 6.33 -16.89
N ARG A 192 0.12 7.09 -17.79
CA ARG A 192 -0.76 6.51 -18.83
C ARG A 192 -0.05 5.52 -19.74
N ALA A 193 1.15 5.86 -20.18
CA ALA A 193 1.93 4.98 -21.04
C ALA A 193 2.27 3.66 -20.31
N ALA A 194 2.71 3.74 -19.05
CA ALA A 194 2.99 2.57 -18.24
C ALA A 194 1.73 1.72 -17.98
N GLY A 195 0.58 2.36 -17.72
CA GLY A 195 -0.70 1.67 -17.53
C GLY A 195 -1.16 0.93 -18.79
N ILE A 196 -1.05 1.54 -19.96
CA ILE A 196 -1.38 0.91 -21.25
C ILE A 196 -0.43 -0.26 -21.54
N ILE A 197 0.87 -0.07 -21.34
CA ILE A 197 1.86 -1.14 -21.49
C ILE A 197 1.52 -2.31 -20.55
N GLY A 198 1.18 -2.02 -19.30
CA GLY A 198 0.75 -3.04 -18.33
C GLY A 198 -0.45 -3.85 -18.80
N MET A 199 -1.50 -3.18 -19.27
CA MET A 199 -2.69 -3.85 -19.82
C MET A 199 -2.37 -4.72 -21.04
N VAL A 200 -1.57 -4.20 -21.96
CA VAL A 200 -1.19 -4.95 -23.18
C VAL A 200 -0.31 -6.15 -22.85
N CYS A 201 0.68 -6.01 -22.00
CA CYS A 201 1.55 -7.12 -21.56
C CYS A 201 0.75 -8.21 -20.84
N THR A 202 -0.18 -7.81 -19.97
CA THR A 202 -1.05 -8.75 -19.25
C THR A 202 -1.99 -9.48 -20.21
N ALA A 203 -2.65 -8.76 -21.11
CA ALA A 203 -3.54 -9.37 -22.10
C ALA A 203 -2.79 -10.33 -23.04
N ALA A 204 -1.59 -9.95 -23.51
CA ALA A 204 -0.75 -10.82 -24.33
C ALA A 204 -0.33 -12.09 -23.57
N SER A 205 0.10 -11.94 -22.32
CA SER A 205 0.49 -13.10 -21.50
C SER A 205 -0.68 -14.01 -21.19
N LEU A 206 -1.85 -13.45 -20.91
CA LEU A 206 -3.08 -14.21 -20.69
C LEU A 206 -3.47 -15.03 -21.94
N ALA A 207 -3.37 -14.43 -23.12
CA ALA A 207 -3.69 -15.09 -24.39
C ALA A 207 -2.72 -16.24 -24.73
N VAL A 208 -1.44 -16.12 -24.33
CA VAL A 208 -0.40 -17.12 -24.64
C VAL A 208 -0.31 -18.23 -23.60
N PHE A 209 -0.37 -17.90 -22.31
CA PHE A 209 -0.11 -18.82 -21.20
C PHE A 209 -1.37 -19.30 -20.47
N GLY A 210 -2.54 -18.75 -20.82
CA GLY A 210 -3.82 -19.07 -20.17
C GLY A 210 -3.97 -18.51 -18.77
N PRO A 211 -5.18 -18.65 -18.15
CA PRO A 211 -5.52 -18.01 -16.89
C PRO A 211 -4.70 -18.49 -15.68
N ASP A 212 -4.22 -19.73 -15.71
CA ASP A 212 -3.52 -20.32 -14.57
C ASP A 212 -2.04 -19.91 -14.47
N ASN A 213 -1.41 -19.56 -15.61
CA ASN A 213 0.04 -19.36 -15.69
C ASN A 213 0.48 -17.99 -16.26
N PHE A 214 -0.45 -17.06 -16.56
CA PHE A 214 -0.12 -15.79 -17.22
C PHE A 214 0.63 -14.80 -16.34
N LEU A 215 0.49 -14.89 -15.03
CA LEU A 215 0.89 -13.86 -14.10
C LEU A 215 2.41 -13.62 -14.10
N ILE A 216 3.21 -14.68 -13.99
CA ILE A 216 4.68 -14.59 -13.98
C ILE A 216 5.21 -14.08 -15.34
N PRO A 217 4.80 -14.66 -16.49
CA PRO A 217 5.19 -14.14 -17.80
C PRO A 217 4.79 -12.68 -18.01
N ALA A 218 3.60 -12.27 -17.56
CA ALA A 218 3.14 -10.88 -17.65
C ALA A 218 4.07 -9.92 -16.90
N MET A 219 4.48 -10.28 -15.68
CA MET A 219 5.39 -9.45 -14.88
C MET A 219 6.80 -9.38 -15.50
N ILE A 220 7.35 -10.47 -15.98
CA ILE A 220 8.66 -10.49 -16.64
C ILE A 220 8.61 -9.63 -17.91
N LEU A 221 7.57 -9.80 -18.72
CA LEU A 221 7.37 -9.04 -19.94
C LEU A 221 7.22 -7.54 -19.64
N LEU A 222 6.38 -7.19 -18.65
CA LEU A 222 6.18 -5.83 -18.22
C LEU A 222 7.49 -5.18 -17.76
N LEU A 223 8.25 -5.89 -16.91
CA LEU A 223 9.53 -5.40 -16.41
C LEU A 223 10.53 -5.19 -17.56
N ALA A 224 10.63 -6.13 -18.49
CA ALA A 224 11.52 -6.02 -19.64
C ALA A 224 11.16 -4.82 -20.55
N VAL A 225 9.86 -4.63 -20.83
CA VAL A 225 9.38 -3.52 -21.66
C VAL A 225 9.60 -2.17 -20.99
N LEU A 226 9.29 -2.05 -19.67
CA LEU A 226 9.47 -0.80 -18.94
C LEU A 226 10.95 -0.44 -18.75
N LEU A 227 11.81 -1.40 -18.42
CA LEU A 227 13.25 -1.17 -18.30
C LEU A 227 13.87 -0.83 -19.66
N GLY A 228 13.52 -1.55 -20.72
CA GLY A 228 13.98 -1.25 -22.07
C GLY A 228 13.48 0.08 -22.63
N GLY A 229 12.25 0.48 -22.25
CA GLY A 229 11.61 1.73 -22.64
C GLY A 229 11.95 2.94 -21.75
N ARG A 230 12.69 2.77 -20.64
CA ARG A 230 12.96 3.81 -19.64
C ARG A 230 13.39 5.15 -20.21
N LYS A 231 14.28 5.17 -21.20
CA LYS A 231 14.79 6.40 -21.84
C LYS A 231 13.70 7.19 -22.59
N ARG A 232 12.59 6.57 -22.97
CA ARG A 232 11.48 7.21 -23.70
C ARG A 232 10.30 7.52 -22.78
N LEU A 233 10.14 6.79 -21.70
CA LEU A 233 9.01 6.91 -20.76
C LEU A 233 9.26 7.92 -19.63
N CYS A 234 10.54 8.19 -19.31
CA CYS A 234 10.96 9.15 -18.28
C CYS A 234 11.44 10.48 -18.87
N LYS A 235 10.80 10.97 -19.95
CA LYS A 235 11.01 12.33 -20.48
C LYS A 235 9.95 13.28 -19.98
#